data_583ca58379b68bd1e8dd416c4fa901e4
#
_entry.id   583ca58379b68bd1e8dd416c4fa901e4
#
_cell.length_a   1.000
_cell.length_b   1.000
_cell.length_c   1.000
_cell.angle_alpha   90.00
_cell.angle_beta   90.00
_cell.angle_gamma   90.00
#
_symmetry.space_group_name_H-M   'P 1'
#
loop_
_entity.id
_entity.type
_entity.pdbx_description
1 polymer ?
#
loop_
_entity_poly.entity_id
_entity_poly.type
_entity_poly.pdbx_seq_one_letter_code
_entity_poly.pdbx_strand_id
1 'polypeptide(L)'
;GAFLSAGTTLTTLDDISKIRVEFNAAEHYLAELQPGMNLSITNVAFADASFKGSLTALDPRIDPITRSVKGHGLIDNADFKLKPGMLLNVTIELAVTQALQIPEKAIVPLQNKHFVYVVDANNQVTQREVSLGLRTPGLVEVRSGLAVGDEIVTEGTQKLRSGLTITKAE
;
A
#
# COMPACT_ATOMS: atom_id res chain seq x y z
N GLY A 1 54.09 -10.25 17.86
CA GLY A 1 53.18 -10.14 19.02
C GLY A 1 53.00 -8.69 19.39
N ALA A 2 51.72 -8.22 19.45
CA ALA A 2 51.42 -6.88 19.95
C ALA A 2 51.33 -6.94 21.48
N PHE A 3 51.91 -5.94 22.16
CA PHE A 3 51.76 -5.77 23.61
C PHE A 3 50.41 -5.10 23.88
N LEU A 4 49.60 -5.73 24.71
CA LEU A 4 48.32 -5.21 25.16
C LEU A 4 48.48 -4.52 26.50
N SER A 5 48.08 -3.26 26.59
CA SER A 5 48.04 -2.51 27.85
C SER A 5 46.71 -2.71 28.54
N ALA A 6 46.68 -2.57 29.86
CA ALA A 6 45.40 -2.55 30.58
C ALA A 6 44.52 -1.42 30.06
N GLY A 7 43.25 -1.76 29.68
CA GLY A 7 42.33 -0.81 29.04
C GLY A 7 42.29 -0.85 27.52
N THR A 8 43.10 -1.71 26.86
CA THR A 8 43.03 -1.86 25.40
C THR A 8 41.74 -2.65 25.03
N THR A 9 40.91 -2.08 24.16
CA THR A 9 39.77 -2.76 23.60
C THR A 9 40.23 -3.88 22.65
N LEU A 10 39.94 -5.13 22.94
CA LEU A 10 40.33 -6.27 22.13
C LEU A 10 39.33 -6.59 21.00
N THR A 11 38.07 -6.40 21.28
CA THR A 11 36.97 -6.65 20.33
C THR A 11 35.73 -5.93 20.79
N THR A 12 34.80 -5.74 19.87
CA THR A 12 33.44 -5.29 20.15
C THR A 12 32.52 -6.50 19.95
N LEU A 13 31.65 -6.76 20.90
CA LEU A 13 30.63 -7.80 20.82
C LEU A 13 29.27 -7.11 20.63
N ASP A 14 28.67 -7.32 19.47
CA ASP A 14 27.34 -6.80 19.17
C ASP A 14 26.33 -7.94 19.19
N ASP A 15 25.22 -7.74 19.89
CA ASP A 15 24.06 -8.63 19.78
C ASP A 15 23.23 -8.19 18.57
N ILE A 16 23.25 -9.00 17.52
CA ILE A 16 22.51 -8.77 16.27
C ILE A 16 21.32 -9.71 16.11
N SER A 17 20.85 -10.34 17.19
CA SER A 17 19.63 -11.17 17.18
C SER A 17 18.38 -10.38 16.81
N LYS A 18 18.42 -9.08 17.06
CA LYS A 18 17.42 -8.10 16.61
C LYS A 18 18.10 -6.92 15.94
N ILE A 19 17.59 -6.52 14.81
CA ILE A 19 18.10 -5.37 14.04
C ILE A 19 17.08 -4.24 14.08
N ARG A 20 17.54 -3.05 14.44
CA ARG A 20 16.73 -1.83 14.27
C ARG A 20 16.86 -1.35 12.84
N VAL A 21 15.74 -1.13 12.18
CA VAL A 21 15.67 -0.51 10.86
C VAL A 21 15.11 0.91 10.98
N GLU A 22 15.71 1.82 10.22
CA GLU A 22 15.19 3.18 10.02
C GLU A 22 14.76 3.32 8.56
N PHE A 23 13.61 3.92 8.34
CA PHE A 23 13.09 4.20 7.00
C PHE A 23 12.37 5.54 6.98
N ASN A 24 12.20 6.12 5.80
CA ASN A 24 11.46 7.34 5.61
C ASN A 24 10.12 7.03 4.93
N ALA A 25 9.04 7.44 5.56
CA ALA A 25 7.69 7.36 5.01
C ALA A 25 7.20 8.75 4.60
N ALA A 26 6.52 8.86 3.47
CA ALA A 26 5.98 10.14 3.03
C ALA A 26 4.87 10.62 3.97
N GLU A 27 4.79 11.94 4.19
CA GLU A 27 3.88 12.62 5.13
C GLU A 27 2.42 12.18 4.98
N HIS A 28 1.96 11.95 3.75
CA HIS A 28 0.56 11.59 3.50
C HIS A 28 0.14 10.22 4.06
N TYR A 29 1.11 9.34 4.38
CA TYR A 29 0.83 8.06 5.05
C TYR A 29 0.81 8.16 6.57
N LEU A 30 1.16 9.32 7.15
CA LEU A 30 1.32 9.47 8.60
C LEU A 30 0.06 9.09 9.40
N ALA A 31 -1.11 9.40 8.85
CA ALA A 31 -2.39 9.07 9.50
C ALA A 31 -2.68 7.55 9.56
N GLU A 32 -2.05 6.78 8.67
CA GLU A 32 -2.25 5.34 8.54
C GLU A 32 -1.19 4.53 9.29
N LEU A 33 -0.03 5.15 9.57
CA LEU A 33 1.08 4.49 10.24
C LEU A 33 0.89 4.49 11.76
N GLN A 34 0.94 3.31 12.36
CA GLN A 34 0.81 3.14 13.81
C GLN A 34 1.87 2.18 14.34
N PRO A 35 2.47 2.46 15.52
CA PRO A 35 3.31 1.48 16.21
C PRO A 35 2.60 0.13 16.36
N GLY A 36 3.34 -0.96 16.16
CA GLY A 36 2.81 -2.32 16.15
C GLY A 36 2.46 -2.88 14.78
N MET A 37 2.45 -2.07 13.72
CA MET A 37 2.22 -2.56 12.36
C MET A 37 3.33 -3.51 11.90
N ASN A 38 2.93 -4.53 11.14
CA ASN A 38 3.87 -5.50 10.60
C ASN A 38 4.72 -4.88 9.47
N LEU A 39 6.00 -5.18 9.54
CA LEU A 39 6.98 -4.83 8.50
C LEU A 39 7.42 -6.11 7.80
N SER A 40 7.43 -6.09 6.49
CA SER A 40 8.08 -7.09 5.64
C SER A 40 9.34 -6.48 5.05
N ILE A 41 10.47 -7.11 5.29
CA ILE A 41 11.78 -6.59 4.91
C ILE A 41 12.44 -7.54 3.93
N THR A 42 12.94 -6.99 2.83
CA THR A 42 13.73 -7.71 1.83
C THR A 42 15.07 -7.04 1.60
N ASN A 43 16.02 -7.83 1.14
CA ASN A 43 17.36 -7.34 0.80
C ASN A 43 17.85 -8.02 -0.48
N VAL A 44 18.57 -7.28 -1.32
CA VAL A 44 19.07 -7.76 -2.61
C VAL A 44 20.01 -8.96 -2.45
N ALA A 45 20.78 -9.01 -1.35
CA ALA A 45 21.70 -10.13 -1.08
C ALA A 45 20.97 -11.43 -0.70
N PHE A 46 19.69 -11.34 -0.30
CA PHE A 46 18.85 -12.47 0.12
C PHE A 46 17.51 -12.38 -0.59
N ALA A 47 17.51 -12.46 -1.93
CA ALA A 47 16.34 -12.20 -2.77
C ALA A 47 15.12 -13.08 -2.44
N ASP A 48 15.36 -14.32 -2.01
CA ASP A 48 14.31 -15.29 -1.66
C ASP A 48 13.92 -15.27 -0.18
N ALA A 49 14.53 -14.38 0.62
CA ALA A 49 14.25 -14.27 2.04
C ALA A 49 13.46 -13.00 2.36
N SER A 50 12.39 -13.16 3.13
CA SER A 50 11.66 -12.08 3.75
C SER A 50 11.82 -12.14 5.26
N PHE A 51 12.22 -11.03 5.86
CA PHE A 51 12.36 -10.90 7.30
C PHE A 51 11.15 -10.15 7.85
N LYS A 52 10.65 -10.61 8.97
CA LYS A 52 9.49 -9.98 9.63
C LYS A 52 9.97 -9.07 10.75
N GLY A 53 9.27 -7.98 10.91
CA GLY A 53 9.49 -7.03 11.98
C GLY A 53 8.23 -6.27 12.33
N SER A 54 8.36 -5.32 13.22
CA SER A 54 7.26 -4.44 13.60
C SER A 54 7.72 -2.99 13.67
N LEU A 55 6.82 -2.07 13.33
CA LEU A 55 7.00 -0.65 13.52
C LEU A 55 6.97 -0.34 15.02
N THR A 56 8.04 0.23 15.54
CA THR A 56 8.16 0.51 16.99
C THR A 56 7.85 1.95 17.33
N ALA A 57 8.25 2.88 16.45
CA ALA A 57 8.04 4.31 16.67
C ALA A 57 8.07 5.08 15.36
N LEU A 58 7.49 6.28 15.39
CA LEU A 58 7.65 7.32 14.38
C LEU A 58 8.26 8.54 15.04
N ASP A 59 9.16 9.20 14.34
CA ASP A 59 9.71 10.47 14.84
C ASP A 59 8.60 11.52 14.92
N PRO A 60 8.59 12.38 15.95
CA PRO A 60 7.58 13.43 16.09
C PRO A 60 7.78 14.58 15.10
N ARG A 61 8.89 14.59 14.37
CA ARG A 61 9.25 15.66 13.43
C ARG A 61 9.21 15.15 12.00
N ILE A 62 8.64 15.96 11.12
CA ILE A 62 8.66 15.77 9.67
C ILE A 62 9.89 16.54 9.12
N ASP A 63 10.63 15.92 8.24
CA ASP A 63 11.68 16.58 7.49
C ASP A 63 11.02 17.53 6.46
N PRO A 64 11.26 18.86 6.57
CA PRO A 64 10.58 19.84 5.71
C PRO A 64 11.09 19.82 4.26
N ILE A 65 12.26 19.25 4.00
CA ILE A 65 12.86 19.19 2.66
C ILE A 65 12.29 18.00 1.89
N THR A 66 12.30 16.82 2.53
CA THR A 66 11.84 15.57 1.90
C THR A 66 10.36 15.30 2.11
N ARG A 67 9.71 16.05 2.99
CA ARG A 67 8.33 15.82 3.43
C ARG A 67 8.09 14.38 3.86
N SER A 68 8.98 13.87 4.66
CA SER A 68 8.93 12.51 5.17
C SER A 68 9.04 12.46 6.69
N VAL A 69 8.45 11.43 7.28
CA VAL A 69 8.61 11.08 8.68
C VAL A 69 9.54 9.87 8.79
N LYS A 70 10.44 9.89 9.75
CA LYS A 70 11.31 8.75 10.02
C LYS A 70 10.59 7.74 10.89
N GLY A 71 10.53 6.50 10.39
CA GLY A 71 10.01 5.35 11.10
C GLY A 71 11.14 4.46 11.62
N HIS A 72 10.91 3.87 12.78
CA HIS A 72 11.81 2.91 13.42
C HIS A 72 11.11 1.57 13.56
N GLY A 73 11.73 0.53 13.04
CA GLY A 73 11.25 -0.84 13.15
C GLY A 73 12.24 -1.73 13.87
N LEU A 74 11.75 -2.82 14.41
CA LEU A 74 12.56 -3.89 15.00
C LEU A 74 12.30 -5.17 14.20
N ILE A 75 13.38 -5.80 13.74
CA ILE A 75 13.37 -7.00 12.91
C ILE A 75 13.98 -8.15 13.70
N ASP A 76 13.36 -9.30 13.65
CA ASP A 76 13.94 -10.53 14.20
C ASP A 76 14.98 -11.07 13.21
N ASN A 77 16.20 -11.34 13.72
CA ASN A 77 17.36 -11.78 12.94
C ASN A 77 17.97 -13.06 13.56
N ALA A 78 17.13 -14.05 13.81
CA ALA A 78 17.54 -15.29 14.45
C ALA A 78 18.67 -16.03 13.70
N ASP A 79 18.68 -15.92 12.37
CA ASP A 79 19.71 -16.55 11.52
C ASP A 79 20.98 -15.69 11.37
N PHE A 80 21.06 -14.53 12.00
CA PHE A 80 22.18 -13.59 11.93
C PHE A 80 22.58 -13.17 10.49
N LYS A 81 21.62 -13.24 9.56
CA LYS A 81 21.82 -12.90 8.13
C LYS A 81 21.92 -11.40 7.90
N LEU A 82 21.09 -10.63 8.61
CA LEU A 82 21.13 -9.18 8.51
C LEU A 82 22.27 -8.64 9.36
N LYS A 83 22.95 -7.63 8.81
CA LYS A 83 24.07 -6.96 9.48
C LYS A 83 23.82 -5.46 9.54
N PRO A 84 24.30 -4.77 10.59
CA PRO A 84 24.28 -3.30 10.65
C PRO A 84 24.91 -2.69 9.40
N GLY A 85 24.29 -1.65 8.86
CA GLY A 85 24.74 -0.97 7.65
C GLY A 85 24.20 -1.52 6.34
N MET A 86 23.43 -2.61 6.36
CA MET A 86 22.76 -3.11 5.15
C MET A 86 21.63 -2.19 4.70
N LEU A 87 21.51 -2.00 3.38
CA LEU A 87 20.35 -1.35 2.77
C LEU A 87 19.20 -2.36 2.67
N LEU A 88 18.04 -1.99 3.21
CA LEU A 88 16.86 -2.86 3.28
C LEU A 88 15.68 -2.19 2.57
N ASN A 89 14.87 -3.00 1.88
CA ASN A 89 13.56 -2.57 1.41
C ASN A 89 12.52 -2.91 2.46
N VAL A 90 11.82 -1.89 2.95
CA VAL A 90 10.78 -2.03 3.97
C VAL A 90 9.43 -1.88 3.32
N THR A 91 8.59 -2.89 3.44
CA THR A 91 7.19 -2.88 3.01
C THR A 91 6.30 -2.88 4.25
N ILE A 92 5.38 -1.95 4.32
CA ILE A 92 4.38 -1.84 5.39
C ILE A 92 3.03 -2.15 4.78
N GLU A 93 2.33 -3.12 5.33
CA GLU A 93 0.95 -3.40 4.95
C GLU A 93 0.05 -2.41 5.70
N LEU A 94 -0.44 -1.40 4.98
CA LEU A 94 -1.51 -0.55 5.47
C LEU A 94 -2.80 -1.37 5.56
N ALA A 95 -3.75 -0.91 6.38
CA ALA A 95 -4.97 -1.66 6.65
C ALA A 95 -5.65 -2.15 5.35
N VAL A 96 -6.00 -3.44 5.31
CA VAL A 96 -6.82 -4.00 4.23
C VAL A 96 -8.22 -3.41 4.37
N THR A 97 -8.55 -2.44 3.55
CA THR A 97 -9.90 -1.90 3.46
C THR A 97 -10.67 -2.70 2.41
N GLN A 98 -11.85 -3.20 2.77
CA GLN A 98 -12.77 -3.73 1.78
C GLN A 98 -13.29 -2.58 0.94
N ALA A 99 -12.82 -2.48 -0.29
CA ALA A 99 -13.25 -1.45 -1.23
C ALA A 99 -14.05 -2.10 -2.36
N LEU A 100 -15.13 -1.45 -2.76
CA LEU A 100 -15.85 -1.81 -3.97
C LEU A 100 -14.96 -1.49 -5.17
N GLN A 101 -14.62 -2.49 -5.96
CA GLN A 101 -13.81 -2.32 -7.17
C GLN A 101 -14.62 -2.67 -8.40
N ILE A 102 -14.43 -1.90 -9.46
CA ILE A 102 -15.03 -2.12 -10.76
C ILE A 102 -13.97 -2.16 -11.86
N PRO A 103 -14.23 -2.87 -12.99
CA PRO A 103 -13.35 -2.79 -14.15
C PRO A 103 -13.22 -1.36 -14.67
N GLU A 104 -11.99 -0.92 -14.95
CA GLU A 104 -11.72 0.44 -15.44
C GLU A 104 -12.51 0.77 -16.74
N LYS A 105 -12.74 -0.23 -17.58
CA LYS A 105 -13.54 -0.10 -18.82
C LYS A 105 -15.01 0.25 -18.60
N ALA A 106 -15.55 0.09 -17.37
CA ALA A 106 -16.92 0.50 -17.05
C ALA A 106 -17.06 2.01 -16.80
N ILE A 107 -15.93 2.70 -16.63
CA ILE A 107 -15.92 4.12 -16.29
C ILE A 107 -16.07 4.96 -17.54
N VAL A 108 -17.03 5.88 -17.50
CA VAL A 108 -17.26 6.89 -18.55
C VAL A 108 -16.86 8.25 -18.02
N PRO A 109 -15.69 8.77 -18.44
CA PRO A 109 -15.29 10.13 -18.08
C PRO A 109 -16.12 11.15 -18.86
N LEU A 110 -16.70 12.10 -18.15
CA LEU A 110 -17.42 13.20 -18.76
C LEU A 110 -17.04 14.51 -18.06
N GLN A 111 -16.35 15.40 -18.78
CA GLN A 111 -15.78 16.63 -18.23
C GLN A 111 -14.85 16.30 -17.04
N ASN A 112 -15.18 16.78 -15.85
CA ASN A 112 -14.38 16.62 -14.64
C ASN A 112 -14.98 15.55 -13.68
N LYS A 113 -15.90 14.72 -14.18
CA LYS A 113 -16.64 13.72 -13.41
C LYS A 113 -16.53 12.34 -14.02
N HIS A 114 -16.75 11.32 -13.21
CA HIS A 114 -16.75 9.93 -13.63
C HIS A 114 -18.15 9.36 -13.44
N PHE A 115 -18.59 8.61 -14.43
CA PHE A 115 -19.91 7.98 -14.43
C PHE A 115 -19.78 6.49 -14.73
N VAL A 116 -20.77 5.74 -14.30
CA VAL A 116 -20.99 4.35 -14.70
C VAL A 116 -22.45 4.19 -15.14
N TYR A 117 -22.72 3.23 -16.01
CA TYR A 117 -24.07 2.84 -16.34
C TYR A 117 -24.49 1.66 -15.46
N VAL A 118 -25.49 1.87 -14.62
CA VAL A 118 -26.11 0.85 -13.77
C VAL A 118 -27.36 0.32 -14.46
N VAL A 119 -27.54 -0.99 -14.43
CA VAL A 119 -28.69 -1.69 -15.03
C VAL A 119 -29.71 -1.97 -13.94
N ASP A 120 -30.93 -1.57 -14.15
CA ASP A 120 -32.03 -1.88 -13.23
C ASP A 120 -32.69 -3.22 -13.51
N ALA A 121 -33.68 -3.61 -12.69
CA ALA A 121 -34.43 -4.86 -12.83
C ALA A 121 -35.23 -4.95 -14.15
N ASN A 122 -35.48 -3.84 -14.85
CA ASN A 122 -36.19 -3.77 -16.13
C ASN A 122 -35.21 -3.72 -17.32
N ASN A 123 -33.91 -3.99 -17.10
CA ASN A 123 -32.86 -3.88 -18.09
C ASN A 123 -32.70 -2.45 -18.66
N GLN A 124 -33.11 -1.43 -17.92
CA GLN A 124 -32.85 -0.05 -18.27
C GLN A 124 -31.53 0.42 -17.67
N VAL A 125 -30.78 1.18 -18.46
CA VAL A 125 -29.52 1.75 -17.99
C VAL A 125 -29.72 3.16 -17.48
N THR A 126 -29.15 3.43 -16.31
CA THR A 126 -29.12 4.74 -15.70
C THR A 126 -27.68 5.18 -15.48
N GLN A 127 -27.34 6.36 -15.95
CA GLN A 127 -26.03 6.96 -15.71
C GLN A 127 -25.95 7.45 -14.27
N ARG A 128 -24.93 6.96 -13.52
CA ARG A 128 -24.72 7.31 -12.12
C ARG A 128 -23.32 7.89 -11.93
N GLU A 129 -23.24 9.04 -11.27
CA GLU A 129 -21.96 9.66 -10.90
C GLU A 129 -21.27 8.82 -9.82
N VAL A 130 -19.95 8.61 -9.96
CA VAL A 130 -19.14 7.86 -9.02
C VAL A 130 -17.90 8.65 -8.61
N SER A 131 -17.52 8.50 -7.34
CA SER A 131 -16.24 8.98 -6.85
C SER A 131 -15.25 7.83 -6.85
N LEU A 132 -14.13 8.03 -7.51
CA LEU A 132 -13.09 7.01 -7.66
C LEU A 132 -12.02 7.13 -6.57
N GLY A 133 -11.43 6.01 -6.21
CA GLY A 133 -10.33 5.89 -5.28
C GLY A 133 -9.06 5.36 -5.94
N LEU A 134 -8.42 4.40 -5.30
CA LEU A 134 -7.18 3.80 -5.76
C LEU A 134 -7.38 3.03 -7.08
N ARG A 135 -6.40 3.14 -7.97
CA ARG A 135 -6.37 2.37 -9.22
C ARG A 135 -5.37 1.24 -9.10
N THR A 136 -5.80 0.05 -9.48
CA THR A 136 -4.95 -1.13 -9.63
C THR A 136 -5.02 -1.60 -11.10
N PRO A 137 -4.11 -2.44 -11.58
CA PRO A 137 -4.16 -2.90 -12.96
C PRO A 137 -5.52 -3.50 -13.35
N GLY A 138 -6.26 -2.80 -14.23
CA GLY A 138 -7.56 -3.20 -14.73
C GLY A 138 -8.76 -2.93 -13.82
N LEU A 139 -8.56 -2.50 -12.57
CA LEU A 139 -9.61 -2.23 -11.60
C LEU A 139 -9.46 -0.85 -10.97
N VAL A 140 -10.58 -0.26 -10.59
CA VAL A 140 -10.64 1.03 -9.89
C VAL A 140 -11.55 0.93 -8.69
N GLU A 141 -11.10 1.43 -7.56
CA GLU A 141 -11.91 1.59 -6.36
C GLU A 141 -13.01 2.62 -6.58
N VAL A 142 -14.22 2.30 -6.09
CA VAL A 142 -15.35 3.23 -6.04
C VAL A 142 -15.62 3.57 -4.59
N ARG A 143 -15.41 4.83 -4.23
CA ARG A 143 -15.64 5.35 -2.88
C ARG A 143 -17.10 5.68 -2.61
N SER A 144 -17.81 6.12 -3.64
CA SER A 144 -19.24 6.45 -3.54
C SER A 144 -19.93 6.38 -4.90
N GLY A 145 -21.26 6.24 -4.89
CA GLY A 145 -22.09 6.20 -6.10
C GLY A 145 -22.54 4.81 -6.53
N LEU A 146 -21.94 3.74 -5.99
CA LEU A 146 -22.35 2.34 -6.22
C LEU A 146 -22.54 1.59 -4.90
N ALA A 147 -23.36 0.58 -4.95
CA ALA A 147 -23.55 -0.39 -3.87
C ALA A 147 -23.11 -1.79 -4.32
N VAL A 148 -22.80 -2.65 -3.35
CA VAL A 148 -22.54 -4.07 -3.62
C VAL A 148 -23.83 -4.71 -4.15
N GLY A 149 -23.72 -5.37 -5.32
CA GLY A 149 -24.86 -5.98 -6.00
C GLY A 149 -25.42 -5.13 -7.15
N ASP A 150 -24.99 -3.87 -7.32
CA ASP A 150 -25.31 -3.09 -8.51
C ASP A 150 -24.73 -3.77 -9.76
N GLU A 151 -25.58 -4.01 -10.78
CA GLU A 151 -25.12 -4.46 -12.09
C GLU A 151 -24.65 -3.29 -12.93
N ILE A 152 -23.46 -3.36 -13.47
CA ILE A 152 -22.87 -2.28 -14.26
C ILE A 152 -22.51 -2.73 -15.66
N VAL A 153 -22.59 -1.81 -16.62
CA VAL A 153 -22.20 -2.10 -18.01
C VAL A 153 -20.67 -1.90 -18.14
N THR A 154 -20.00 -2.93 -18.61
CA THR A 154 -18.54 -2.92 -18.81
C THR A 154 -18.14 -2.74 -20.27
N GLU A 155 -19.02 -3.00 -21.22
CA GLU A 155 -18.73 -2.89 -22.67
C GLU A 155 -19.82 -2.15 -23.42
N GLY A 156 -19.46 -1.45 -24.49
CA GLY A 156 -20.42 -0.70 -25.29
C GLY A 156 -20.91 0.61 -24.67
N THR A 157 -20.27 1.09 -23.61
CA THR A 157 -20.67 2.29 -22.85
C THR A 157 -20.80 3.55 -23.72
N GLN A 158 -20.02 3.66 -24.80
CA GLN A 158 -20.02 4.83 -25.71
C GLN A 158 -21.34 5.01 -26.48
N LYS A 159 -22.14 3.94 -26.61
CA LYS A 159 -23.42 3.98 -27.34
C LYS A 159 -24.62 4.14 -26.41
N LEU A 160 -24.41 4.13 -25.11
CA LEU A 160 -25.47 4.18 -24.12
C LEU A 160 -25.89 5.62 -23.80
N ARG A 161 -27.18 5.76 -23.52
CA ARG A 161 -27.77 6.94 -22.91
C ARG A 161 -28.70 6.49 -21.78
N SER A 162 -28.84 7.32 -20.77
CA SER A 162 -29.76 7.06 -19.68
C SER A 162 -31.18 6.81 -20.19
N GLY A 163 -31.84 5.76 -19.72
CA GLY A 163 -33.18 5.36 -20.13
C GLY A 163 -33.24 4.35 -21.28
N LEU A 164 -32.12 3.96 -21.88
CA LEU A 164 -32.10 2.88 -22.89
C LEU A 164 -32.30 1.51 -22.22
N THR A 165 -33.08 0.67 -22.89
CA THR A 165 -33.18 -0.75 -22.50
C THR A 165 -32.11 -1.55 -23.24
N ILE A 166 -31.38 -2.38 -22.54
CA ILE A 166 -30.31 -3.21 -23.09
C ILE A 166 -30.69 -4.68 -23.04
N THR A 167 -30.10 -5.47 -23.93
CA THR A 167 -30.09 -6.93 -23.86
C THR A 167 -28.73 -7.35 -23.32
N LYS A 168 -28.72 -8.16 -22.26
CA LYS A 168 -27.47 -8.71 -21.71
C LYS A 168 -26.86 -9.66 -22.74
N ALA A 169 -25.58 -9.50 -23.02
CA ALA A 169 -24.83 -10.51 -23.76
C ALA A 169 -24.56 -11.70 -22.81
N GLU A 170 -24.77 -12.91 -23.30
CA GLU A 170 -24.39 -14.16 -22.60
C GLU A 170 -22.85 -14.28 -22.49
#